data_54b8c91503eeb5654094a2f74513f3d3
#
_entry.id   54b8c91503eeb5654094a2f74513f3d3
#
_cell.length_a   1.000
_cell.length_b   1.000
_cell.length_c   1.000
_cell.angle_alpha   90.00
_cell.angle_beta   90.00
_cell.angle_gamma   90.00
#
_symmetry.space_group_name_H-M   'P 1'
#
loop_
_entity.id
_entity.type
_entity.pdbx_description
1 polymer ?
#
loop_
_entity_poly.entity_id
_entity_poly.type
_entity_poly.pdbx_seq_one_letter_code
_entity_poly.pdbx_strand_id
1 'polypeptide(L)'
;KNDYEVIHQLRINTRNSFQRYDVILLINGLPVVQIELKTLDVSPRRAMQQIVVYKNDVGNGYTNSLLCFMQMFIVSNQHNTYYFANNNKEHFNFNAEEKYLPVYQWADEKNNKITGLEAFSEVFLQKCRLGEMISRYMVLVACERKVLMMRPYQIYAVKAIVNCINENRGNGYIWHTTGTGKSPTSFKASTLWNDT
;
A
#
# COMPACT_ATOMS: atom_id res chain seq x y z
N LYS A 1 -2.56 18.60 12.88
CA LYS A 1 -1.44 17.64 13.05
C LYS A 1 -2.06 16.26 13.23
N ASN A 2 -1.65 15.27 12.42
CA ASN A 2 -2.16 13.92 12.58
C ASN A 2 -1.39 13.18 13.68
N ASP A 3 -2.11 12.38 14.47
CA ASP A 3 -1.53 11.50 15.47
C ASP A 3 -1.33 10.11 14.86
N TYR A 4 -0.14 9.56 15.06
CA TYR A 4 0.26 8.25 14.55
C TYR A 4 0.56 7.32 15.72
N GLU A 5 -0.12 6.19 15.74
CA GLU A 5 0.00 5.19 16.79
C GLU A 5 0.30 3.82 16.19
N VAL A 6 0.95 2.97 16.98
CA VAL A 6 1.31 1.61 16.58
C VAL A 6 0.77 0.64 17.63
N ILE A 7 -0.02 -0.32 17.20
CA ILE A 7 -0.45 -1.44 18.02
C ILE A 7 0.25 -2.69 17.52
N HIS A 8 0.90 -3.41 18.41
CA HIS A 8 1.52 -4.70 18.09
C HIS A 8 0.79 -5.84 18.81
N GLN A 9 0.79 -7.02 18.20
CA GLN A 9 0.19 -8.23 18.74
C GLN A 9 -1.27 -8.06 19.16
N LEU A 10 -2.05 -7.28 18.37
CA LEU A 10 -3.46 -7.08 18.62
C LEU A 10 -4.20 -8.41 18.53
N ARG A 11 -4.90 -8.79 19.58
CA ARG A 11 -5.75 -9.97 19.61
C ARG A 11 -7.22 -9.56 19.61
N ILE A 12 -7.96 -10.07 18.65
CA ILE A 12 -9.40 -9.92 18.60
C ILE A 12 -9.98 -11.33 18.75
N ASN A 13 -10.61 -11.56 19.90
CA ASN A 13 -11.21 -12.84 20.22
C ASN A 13 -12.73 -12.66 20.28
N THR A 14 -13.42 -13.30 19.38
CA THR A 14 -14.87 -13.46 19.43
C THR A 14 -15.20 -14.94 19.68
N ARG A 15 -16.48 -15.27 19.90
CA ARG A 15 -16.91 -16.66 20.11
C ARG A 15 -16.51 -17.60 18.96
N ASN A 16 -16.33 -17.04 17.76
CA ASN A 16 -16.14 -17.80 16.52
C ASN A 16 -14.75 -17.59 15.90
N SER A 17 -13.87 -16.76 16.50
CA SER A 17 -12.59 -16.42 15.90
C SER A 17 -11.56 -16.00 16.94
N PHE A 18 -10.32 -16.41 16.72
CA PHE A 18 -9.15 -16.09 17.54
C PHE A 18 -8.05 -15.55 16.62
N GLN A 19 -8.10 -14.25 16.34
CA GLN A 19 -7.15 -13.64 15.42
C GLN A 19 -6.11 -12.82 16.16
N ARG A 20 -4.89 -12.85 15.66
CA ARG A 20 -3.77 -12.06 16.16
C ARG A 20 -3.08 -11.38 15.00
N TYR A 21 -3.09 -10.07 15.03
CA TYR A 21 -2.46 -9.20 14.05
C TYR A 21 -1.08 -8.79 14.55
N ASP A 22 -0.05 -8.88 13.70
CA ASP A 22 1.32 -8.59 14.13
C ASP A 22 1.50 -7.11 14.45
N VAL A 23 1.21 -6.23 13.50
CA VAL A 23 1.29 -4.77 13.69
C VAL A 23 0.16 -4.07 12.95
N ILE A 24 -0.47 -3.11 13.62
CA ILE A 24 -1.46 -2.20 13.04
C ILE A 24 -1.00 -0.76 13.28
N LEU A 25 -0.98 0.03 12.21
CA LEU A 25 -0.72 1.47 12.31
C LEU A 25 -2.06 2.22 12.26
N LEU A 26 -2.21 3.15 13.17
CA LEU A 26 -3.37 4.02 13.25
C LEU A 26 -3.00 5.44 12.87
N ILE A 27 -3.92 6.14 12.24
CA ILE A 27 -3.87 7.58 12.03
C ILE A 27 -5.13 8.17 12.65
N ASN A 28 -4.96 9.05 13.63
CA ASN A 28 -6.05 9.66 14.40
C ASN A 28 -7.00 8.59 15.01
N GLY A 29 -6.44 7.52 15.54
CA GLY A 29 -7.18 6.42 16.15
C GLY A 29 -7.83 5.42 15.16
N LEU A 30 -7.75 5.65 13.84
CA LEU A 30 -8.29 4.74 12.83
C LEU A 30 -7.21 3.79 12.31
N PRO A 31 -7.46 2.47 12.27
CA PRO A 31 -6.51 1.50 11.73
C PRO A 31 -6.44 1.61 10.21
N VAL A 32 -5.29 2.02 9.69
CA VAL A 32 -5.12 2.29 8.25
C VAL A 32 -4.12 1.37 7.56
N VAL A 33 -3.17 0.80 8.30
CA VAL A 33 -2.18 -0.14 7.76
C VAL A 33 -2.06 -1.36 8.65
N GLN A 34 -2.08 -2.53 8.05
CA GLN A 34 -1.73 -3.78 8.71
C GLN A 34 -0.41 -4.30 8.16
N ILE A 35 0.47 -4.73 9.05
CA ILE A 35 1.75 -5.34 8.70
C ILE A 35 1.75 -6.76 9.25
N GLU A 36 2.00 -7.73 8.39
CA GLU A 36 2.15 -9.15 8.76
C GLU A 36 3.59 -9.59 8.51
N LEU A 37 4.17 -10.19 9.53
CA LEU A 37 5.57 -10.58 9.54
C LEU A 37 5.71 -12.10 9.53
N LYS A 38 6.71 -12.58 8.83
CA LYS A 38 7.09 -14.00 8.79
C LYS A 38 8.56 -14.16 9.10
N THR A 39 8.94 -15.32 9.56
CA THR A 39 10.35 -15.69 9.71
C THR A 39 11.03 -15.77 8.36
N LEU A 40 12.35 -15.68 8.35
CA LEU A 40 13.19 -15.65 7.14
C LEU A 40 12.90 -16.77 6.14
N ASP A 41 12.65 -17.96 6.65
CA ASP A 41 12.43 -19.17 5.85
C ASP A 41 11.02 -19.25 5.24
N VAL A 42 10.13 -18.32 5.62
CA VAL A 42 8.74 -18.31 5.17
C VAL A 42 8.54 -17.24 4.13
N SER A 43 7.98 -17.63 2.99
CA SER A 43 7.62 -16.68 1.94
C SER A 43 6.61 -15.64 2.44
N PRO A 44 6.78 -14.34 2.13
CA PRO A 44 5.77 -13.31 2.41
C PRO A 44 4.38 -13.61 1.84
N ARG A 45 4.27 -14.49 0.85
CA ARG A 45 3.00 -14.98 0.29
C ARG A 45 2.11 -15.64 1.35
N ARG A 46 2.69 -16.33 2.33
CA ARG A 46 1.90 -16.87 3.44
C ARG A 46 1.25 -15.79 4.29
N ALA A 47 1.92 -14.66 4.46
CA ALA A 47 1.32 -13.49 5.12
C ALA A 47 0.17 -12.91 4.30
N MET A 48 0.31 -12.85 2.96
CA MET A 48 -0.78 -12.41 2.07
C MET A 48 -2.00 -13.33 2.19
N GLN A 49 -1.80 -14.64 2.17
CA GLN A 49 -2.87 -15.63 2.37
C GLN A 49 -3.54 -15.49 3.75
N GLN A 50 -2.75 -15.23 4.77
CA GLN A 50 -3.26 -14.99 6.13
C GLN A 50 -4.15 -13.74 6.18
N ILE A 51 -3.76 -12.66 5.52
CA ILE A 51 -4.58 -11.44 5.42
C ILE A 51 -5.92 -11.73 4.73
N VAL A 52 -5.94 -12.55 3.68
CA VAL A 52 -7.18 -12.97 3.03
C VAL A 52 -8.10 -13.72 4.00
N VAL A 53 -7.53 -14.62 4.80
CA VAL A 53 -8.29 -15.36 5.83
C VAL A 53 -8.85 -14.38 6.87
N TYR A 54 -8.04 -13.47 7.38
CA TYR A 54 -8.47 -12.48 8.37
C TYR A 54 -9.58 -11.57 7.84
N LYS A 55 -9.43 -11.13 6.62
CA LYS A 55 -10.41 -10.24 5.97
C LYS A 55 -11.77 -10.88 5.79
N ASN A 56 -11.80 -12.18 5.51
CA ASN A 56 -13.01 -12.95 5.25
C ASN A 56 -13.53 -13.71 6.46
N ASP A 57 -12.93 -13.52 7.64
CA ASP A 57 -13.37 -14.19 8.87
C ASP A 57 -14.80 -13.80 9.25
N VAL A 58 -15.60 -14.78 9.61
CA VAL A 58 -17.02 -14.58 9.91
C VAL A 58 -17.24 -13.80 11.21
N GLY A 59 -16.36 -13.98 12.19
CA GLY A 59 -16.46 -13.36 13.51
C GLY A 59 -15.80 -11.98 13.60
N ASN A 60 -14.61 -11.85 12.97
CA ASN A 60 -13.73 -10.68 13.07
C ASN A 60 -13.37 -10.10 11.71
N GLY A 61 -14.14 -10.39 10.66
CA GLY A 61 -13.90 -9.85 9.33
C GLY A 61 -13.93 -8.33 9.32
N TYR A 62 -13.18 -7.73 8.41
CA TYR A 62 -12.97 -6.28 8.38
C TYR A 62 -14.26 -5.48 8.15
N THR A 63 -15.23 -6.04 7.46
CA THR A 63 -16.47 -5.35 7.10
C THR A 63 -17.28 -4.89 8.31
N ASN A 64 -17.23 -5.65 9.40
CA ASN A 64 -18.06 -5.43 10.60
C ASN A 64 -17.24 -4.94 11.81
N SER A 65 -16.04 -4.45 11.58
CA SER A 65 -15.15 -3.98 12.64
C SER A 65 -14.47 -2.67 12.24
N LEU A 66 -13.74 -2.03 13.16
CA LEU A 66 -12.90 -0.85 12.84
C LEU A 66 -11.86 -1.15 11.77
N LEU A 67 -11.54 -2.41 11.52
CA LEU A 67 -10.62 -2.81 10.44
C LEU A 67 -11.19 -2.53 9.04
N CYS A 68 -12.45 -2.14 8.90
CA CYS A 68 -13.02 -1.66 7.64
C CYS A 68 -12.31 -0.40 7.10
N PHE A 69 -11.64 0.38 7.96
CA PHE A 69 -10.85 1.55 7.56
C PHE A 69 -9.46 1.20 7.01
N MET A 70 -9.07 -0.08 7.05
CA MET A 70 -7.78 -0.53 6.54
C MET A 70 -7.59 -0.13 5.08
N GLN A 71 -6.55 0.63 4.77
CA GLN A 71 -6.25 1.14 3.43
C GLN A 71 -5.25 0.27 2.70
N MET A 72 -4.25 -0.21 3.40
CA MET A 72 -3.16 -0.97 2.80
C MET A 72 -2.59 -2.03 3.72
N PHE A 73 -1.91 -2.99 3.10
CA PHE A 73 -1.21 -4.07 3.76
C PHE A 73 0.27 -4.03 3.43
N ILE A 74 1.09 -4.42 4.38
CA ILE A 74 2.53 -4.65 4.23
C ILE A 74 2.81 -6.06 4.72
N VAL A 75 3.58 -6.80 3.96
CA VAL A 75 4.01 -8.16 4.32
C VAL A 75 5.52 -8.28 4.18
N SER A 76 6.16 -8.93 5.15
CA SER A 76 7.61 -9.07 5.13
C SER A 76 8.06 -10.37 5.79
N ASN A 77 9.20 -10.88 5.31
CA ASN A 77 9.97 -11.93 5.97
C ASN A 77 11.38 -11.45 6.33
N GLN A 78 11.54 -10.15 6.61
CA GLN A 78 12.79 -9.45 6.86
C GLN A 78 13.60 -9.14 5.59
N HIS A 79 13.79 -10.10 4.66
CA HIS A 79 14.53 -9.88 3.41
C HIS A 79 13.67 -9.29 2.29
N ASN A 80 12.40 -9.70 2.23
CA ASN A 80 11.49 -9.29 1.18
C ASN A 80 10.25 -8.63 1.78
N THR A 81 10.05 -7.37 1.44
CA THR A 81 8.91 -6.57 1.90
C THR A 81 8.08 -6.14 0.70
N TYR A 82 6.78 -6.35 0.80
CA TYR A 82 5.80 -5.98 -0.20
C TYR A 82 4.69 -5.15 0.42
N TYR A 83 4.10 -4.27 -0.38
CA TYR A 83 2.92 -3.50 0.03
C TYR A 83 1.86 -3.54 -1.07
N PHE A 84 0.59 -3.42 -0.69
CA PHE A 84 -0.54 -3.44 -1.60
C PHE A 84 -1.78 -2.80 -0.97
N ALA A 85 -2.71 -2.33 -1.81
CA ALA A 85 -3.94 -1.71 -1.36
C ALA A 85 -4.94 -2.75 -0.82
N ASN A 86 -5.79 -2.32 0.10
CA ASN A 86 -6.98 -3.08 0.47
C ASN A 86 -8.03 -2.93 -0.63
N ASN A 87 -8.49 -4.05 -1.17
CA ASN A 87 -9.52 -4.12 -2.20
C ASN A 87 -10.68 -5.04 -1.77
N ASN A 88 -11.79 -4.98 -2.49
CA ASN A 88 -12.89 -5.91 -2.29
C ASN A 88 -12.49 -7.35 -2.68
N LYS A 89 -13.36 -8.32 -2.40
CA LYS A 89 -13.08 -9.75 -2.58
C LYS A 89 -12.72 -10.13 -4.02
N GLU A 90 -13.30 -9.47 -5.01
CA GLU A 90 -13.07 -9.74 -6.43
C GLU A 90 -11.65 -9.37 -6.88
N HIS A 91 -11.07 -8.35 -6.25
CA HIS A 91 -9.74 -7.82 -6.57
C HIS A 91 -8.68 -8.19 -5.52
N PHE A 92 -9.03 -9.00 -4.54
CA PHE A 92 -8.18 -9.41 -3.43
C PHE A 92 -8.07 -10.93 -3.37
N ASN A 93 -7.56 -11.51 -4.44
CA ASN A 93 -7.37 -12.94 -4.57
C ASN A 93 -5.91 -13.23 -4.88
N PHE A 94 -5.21 -13.86 -3.95
CA PHE A 94 -3.83 -14.30 -4.11
C PHE A 94 -3.84 -15.80 -4.45
N ASN A 95 -3.80 -16.14 -5.73
CA ASN A 95 -3.57 -17.51 -6.15
C ASN A 95 -2.08 -17.76 -6.47
N ALA A 96 -1.69 -19.01 -6.55
CA ALA A 96 -0.27 -19.40 -6.64
C ALA A 96 0.44 -18.94 -7.94
N GLU A 97 -0.29 -18.59 -8.99
CA GLU A 97 0.26 -18.24 -10.31
C GLU A 97 0.49 -16.74 -10.57
N GLU A 98 0.48 -15.97 -9.64
CA GLU A 98 0.63 -14.56 -9.30
C GLU A 98 1.35 -13.60 -10.24
N LYS A 99 1.33 -13.79 -11.53
CA LYS A 99 1.87 -12.78 -12.47
C LYS A 99 1.16 -11.43 -12.44
N TYR A 100 -0.01 -11.36 -11.79
CA TYR A 100 -0.93 -10.22 -11.95
C TYR A 100 -1.41 -9.58 -10.64
N LEU A 101 -0.83 -9.93 -9.50
CA LEU A 101 -1.20 -9.30 -8.24
C LEU A 101 -0.68 -7.87 -8.16
N PRO A 102 -1.53 -6.92 -7.69
CA PRO A 102 -1.12 -5.55 -7.45
C PRO A 102 -0.29 -5.43 -6.16
N VAL A 103 0.76 -6.23 -6.07
CA VAL A 103 1.70 -6.29 -4.94
C VAL A 103 3.02 -5.70 -5.39
N TYR A 104 3.54 -4.75 -4.63
CA TYR A 104 4.71 -3.97 -5.03
C TYR A 104 5.82 -4.03 -4.00
N GLN A 105 7.05 -3.94 -4.47
CA GLN A 105 8.21 -3.62 -3.66
C GLN A 105 8.52 -2.13 -3.80
N TRP A 106 8.97 -1.50 -2.73
CA TRP A 106 9.41 -0.12 -2.81
C TRP A 106 10.72 0.00 -3.59
N ALA A 107 10.94 1.14 -4.21
CA ALA A 107 12.17 1.44 -4.91
C ALA A 107 12.53 2.93 -4.75
N ASP A 108 13.79 3.27 -4.92
CA ASP A 108 14.27 4.63 -4.95
C ASP A 108 14.01 5.32 -6.32
N GLU A 109 14.45 6.56 -6.47
CA GLU A 109 14.27 7.34 -7.72
C GLU A 109 15.01 6.73 -8.92
N LYS A 110 16.06 5.95 -8.67
CA LYS A 110 16.84 5.23 -9.69
C LYS A 110 16.25 3.84 -9.98
N ASN A 111 15.09 3.54 -9.39
CA ASN A 111 14.41 2.25 -9.48
C ASN A 111 15.20 1.07 -8.85
N ASN A 112 16.11 1.34 -7.91
CA ASN A 112 16.73 0.31 -7.11
C ASN A 112 15.74 -0.17 -6.05
N LYS A 113 15.48 -1.46 -5.99
CA LYS A 113 14.52 -2.04 -5.04
C LYS A 113 15.05 -1.98 -3.60
N ILE A 114 14.17 -1.58 -2.70
CA ILE A 114 14.39 -1.57 -1.25
C ILE A 114 13.55 -2.72 -0.68
N THR A 115 14.16 -3.88 -0.54
CA THR A 115 13.46 -5.12 -0.19
C THR A 115 13.51 -5.45 1.30
N GLY A 116 14.61 -5.15 1.98
CA GLY A 116 14.78 -5.42 3.41
C GLY A 116 13.81 -4.62 4.28
N LEU A 117 13.26 -5.26 5.31
CA LEU A 117 12.26 -4.64 6.19
C LEU A 117 12.76 -3.37 6.87
N GLU A 118 14.00 -3.36 7.36
CA GLU A 118 14.59 -2.22 8.05
C GLU A 118 14.68 -1.02 7.12
N ALA A 119 15.37 -1.15 5.99
CA ALA A 119 15.52 -0.10 4.99
C ALA A 119 14.14 0.35 4.41
N PHE A 120 13.22 -0.58 4.22
CA PHE A 120 11.85 -0.26 3.81
C PHE A 120 11.16 0.60 4.89
N SER A 121 11.26 0.22 6.16
CA SER A 121 10.62 0.93 7.26
C SER A 121 11.15 2.36 7.41
N GLU A 122 12.46 2.55 7.29
CA GLU A 122 13.10 3.85 7.35
C GLU A 122 12.61 4.82 6.26
N VAL A 123 12.33 4.31 5.07
CA VAL A 123 11.91 5.14 3.93
C VAL A 123 10.40 5.24 3.80
N PHE A 124 9.69 4.12 3.92
CA PHE A 124 8.26 4.04 3.59
C PHE A 124 7.36 4.37 4.78
N LEU A 125 7.72 3.97 6.00
CA LEU A 125 6.90 4.19 7.20
C LEU A 125 7.12 5.56 7.86
N GLN A 126 7.87 6.45 7.24
CA GLN A 126 7.93 7.85 7.66
C GLN A 126 6.52 8.47 7.61
N LYS A 127 6.14 9.21 8.65
CA LYS A 127 4.78 9.79 8.80
C LYS A 127 4.31 10.54 7.56
N CYS A 128 5.17 11.40 6.99
CA CYS A 128 4.86 12.16 5.79
C CYS A 128 4.69 11.23 4.58
N ARG A 129 5.59 10.27 4.39
CA ARG A 129 5.54 9.33 3.28
C ARG A 129 4.30 8.44 3.34
N LEU A 130 4.00 7.87 4.50
CA LEU A 130 2.82 7.05 4.69
C LEU A 130 1.54 7.84 4.45
N GLY A 131 1.47 9.06 4.97
CA GLY A 131 0.36 9.96 4.71
C GLY A 131 0.18 10.29 3.23
N GLU A 132 1.28 10.60 2.52
CA GLU A 132 1.26 10.81 1.06
C GLU A 132 0.77 9.57 0.29
N MET A 133 1.24 8.38 0.67
CA MET A 133 0.83 7.13 0.01
C MET A 133 -0.67 6.94 0.07
N ILE A 134 -1.27 7.13 1.23
CA ILE A 134 -2.71 6.94 1.45
C ILE A 134 -3.52 8.05 0.79
N SER A 135 -3.14 9.32 1.00
CA SER A 135 -3.95 10.45 0.54
C SER A 135 -3.74 10.85 -0.91
N ARG A 136 -2.52 10.66 -1.45
CA ARG A 136 -2.15 11.17 -2.76
C ARG A 136 -1.90 10.09 -3.81
N TYR A 137 -1.37 8.92 -3.42
CA TYR A 137 -0.89 7.91 -4.38
C TYR A 137 -1.74 6.63 -4.43
N MET A 138 -2.93 6.67 -3.85
CA MET A 138 -3.99 5.71 -4.10
C MET A 138 -5.01 6.32 -5.06
N VAL A 139 -5.48 5.53 -6.02
CA VAL A 139 -6.45 5.94 -7.05
C VAL A 139 -7.65 5.01 -6.99
N LEU A 140 -8.82 5.57 -6.71
CA LEU A 140 -10.08 4.82 -6.78
C LEU A 140 -10.57 4.79 -8.23
N VAL A 141 -10.66 3.59 -8.80
CA VAL A 141 -11.33 3.32 -10.07
C VAL A 141 -12.78 2.97 -9.77
N ALA A 142 -13.65 3.97 -9.77
CA ALA A 142 -15.01 3.85 -9.27
C ALA A 142 -15.85 2.84 -10.07
N CYS A 143 -15.69 2.79 -11.41
CA CYS A 143 -16.40 1.84 -12.27
C CYS A 143 -16.05 0.37 -11.97
N GLU A 144 -14.82 0.10 -11.54
CA GLU A 144 -14.34 -1.23 -11.17
C GLU A 144 -14.42 -1.49 -9.66
N ARG A 145 -14.81 -0.49 -8.86
CA ARG A 145 -14.78 -0.52 -7.39
C ARG A 145 -13.44 -1.01 -6.83
N LYS A 146 -12.35 -0.54 -7.46
CA LYS A 146 -10.99 -0.99 -7.22
C LYS A 146 -10.09 0.17 -6.81
N VAL A 147 -9.24 -0.07 -5.83
CA VAL A 147 -8.20 0.87 -5.44
C VAL A 147 -6.88 0.44 -6.07
N LEU A 148 -6.30 1.33 -6.86
CA LEU A 148 -4.95 1.17 -7.40
C LEU A 148 -3.98 1.93 -6.51
N MET A 149 -2.89 1.30 -6.16
CA MET A 149 -1.76 1.94 -5.50
C MET A 149 -0.68 2.21 -6.53
N MET A 150 -0.16 3.43 -6.57
CA MET A 150 0.87 3.79 -7.53
C MET A 150 2.19 3.09 -7.20
N ARG A 151 2.89 2.68 -8.24
CA ARG A 151 4.23 2.10 -8.15
C ARG A 151 5.27 3.19 -7.89
N PRO A 152 6.42 2.90 -7.27
CA PRO A 152 7.43 3.91 -6.95
C PRO A 152 7.81 4.80 -8.13
N TYR A 153 8.15 4.21 -9.28
CA TYR A 153 8.52 4.99 -10.48
C TYR A 153 7.40 5.92 -10.99
N GLN A 154 6.13 5.54 -10.82
CA GLN A 154 4.99 6.39 -11.16
C GLN A 154 4.89 7.57 -10.20
N ILE A 155 5.14 7.36 -8.91
CA ILE A 155 5.14 8.41 -7.89
C ILE A 155 6.24 9.43 -8.20
N TYR A 156 7.45 8.97 -8.51
CA TYR A 156 8.56 9.85 -8.87
C TYR A 156 8.29 10.61 -10.17
N ALA A 157 7.68 9.96 -11.16
CA ALA A 157 7.25 10.63 -12.39
C ALA A 157 6.22 11.73 -12.11
N VAL A 158 5.21 11.46 -11.28
CA VAL A 158 4.22 12.47 -10.88
C VAL A 158 4.88 13.64 -10.17
N LYS A 159 5.78 13.39 -9.22
CA LYS A 159 6.53 14.44 -8.52
C LYS A 159 7.34 15.28 -9.49
N ALA A 160 8.02 14.64 -10.42
CA ALA A 160 8.83 15.35 -11.43
C ALA A 160 7.96 16.25 -12.35
N ILE A 161 6.78 15.78 -12.76
CA ILE A 161 5.83 16.56 -13.56
C ILE A 161 5.34 17.79 -12.78
N VAL A 162 4.82 17.58 -11.57
CA VAL A 162 4.29 18.66 -10.73
C VAL A 162 5.37 19.70 -10.41
N ASN A 163 6.57 19.25 -10.04
CA ASN A 163 7.69 20.15 -9.78
C ASN A 163 8.10 20.95 -11.04
N CYS A 164 8.15 20.30 -12.22
CA CYS A 164 8.47 20.95 -13.48
C CYS A 164 7.48 22.10 -13.80
N ILE A 165 6.20 21.86 -13.56
CA ILE A 165 5.15 22.87 -13.76
C ILE A 165 5.27 24.01 -12.73
N ASN A 166 5.38 23.66 -11.44
CA ASN A 166 5.46 24.67 -10.36
C ASN A 166 6.69 25.56 -10.47
N GLU A 167 7.80 25.03 -10.93
CA GLU A 167 9.05 25.76 -11.13
C GLU A 167 9.14 26.42 -12.54
N ASN A 168 8.09 26.31 -13.36
CA ASN A 168 8.02 26.84 -14.71
C ASN A 168 9.25 26.50 -15.58
N ARG A 169 9.70 25.24 -15.50
CA ARG A 169 10.89 24.76 -16.21
C ARG A 169 10.69 24.60 -17.73
N GLY A 170 9.48 24.85 -18.24
CA GLY A 170 9.11 24.67 -19.65
C GLY A 170 8.73 23.23 -19.97
N ASN A 171 9.05 22.77 -21.16
CA ASN A 171 8.67 21.44 -21.64
C ASN A 171 9.53 20.34 -21.02
N GLY A 172 8.89 19.21 -20.72
CA GLY A 172 9.54 18.01 -20.22
C GLY A 172 8.97 16.74 -20.84
N TYR A 173 9.59 15.60 -20.58
CA TYR A 173 9.08 14.30 -20.99
C TYR A 173 9.33 13.26 -19.91
N ILE A 174 8.47 12.26 -19.86
CA ILE A 174 8.62 11.08 -19.02
C ILE A 174 8.73 9.85 -19.91
N TRP A 175 9.83 9.14 -19.77
CA TRP A 175 10.08 7.93 -20.55
C TRP A 175 9.45 6.71 -19.86
N HIS A 176 8.26 6.36 -20.33
CA HIS A 176 7.55 5.16 -19.88
C HIS A 176 7.34 4.19 -21.04
N THR A 177 7.66 2.91 -20.81
CA THR A 177 7.38 1.85 -21.79
C THR A 177 5.89 1.51 -21.84
N THR A 178 5.46 0.72 -22.82
CA THR A 178 4.08 0.25 -22.95
C THR A 178 3.71 -0.61 -21.73
N GLY A 179 2.49 -0.47 -21.21
CA GLY A 179 1.99 -1.26 -20.06
C GLY A 179 2.46 -0.80 -18.68
N THR A 180 3.27 0.26 -18.56
CA THR A 180 3.80 0.74 -17.27
C THR A 180 2.85 1.69 -16.51
N GLY A 181 1.63 1.90 -17.02
CA GLY A 181 0.63 2.75 -16.34
C GLY A 181 0.83 4.24 -16.56
N LYS A 182 0.97 4.66 -17.82
CA LYS A 182 1.02 6.07 -18.21
C LYS A 182 -0.25 6.83 -17.80
N SER A 183 -1.42 6.22 -18.00
CA SER A 183 -2.72 6.86 -17.69
C SER A 183 -2.88 7.19 -16.20
N PRO A 184 -2.64 6.29 -15.23
CA PRO A 184 -2.63 6.65 -13.82
C PRO A 184 -1.63 7.75 -13.47
N THR A 185 -0.45 7.75 -14.09
CA THR A 185 0.58 8.79 -13.86
C THR A 185 0.11 10.16 -14.33
N SER A 186 -0.41 10.26 -15.55
CA SER A 186 -0.94 11.53 -16.10
C SER A 186 -2.14 12.04 -15.32
N PHE A 187 -3.09 11.16 -15.01
CA PHE A 187 -4.25 11.48 -14.19
C PHE A 187 -3.83 12.05 -12.84
N LYS A 188 -2.90 11.36 -12.16
CA LYS A 188 -2.48 11.78 -10.82
C LYS A 188 -1.66 13.08 -10.85
N ALA A 189 -0.85 13.30 -11.86
CA ALA A 189 -0.12 14.55 -12.03
C ALA A 189 -1.08 15.74 -12.23
N SER A 190 -2.12 15.58 -13.04
CA SER A 190 -3.12 16.63 -13.26
C SER A 190 -3.95 16.94 -12.01
N THR A 191 -4.35 15.91 -11.24
CA THR A 191 -5.12 16.13 -10.00
C THR A 191 -4.28 16.82 -8.93
N LEU A 192 -3.02 16.39 -8.73
CA LEU A 192 -2.15 16.99 -7.72
C LEU A 192 -1.67 18.39 -8.07
N TRP A 193 -1.62 18.75 -9.34
CA TRP A 193 -1.31 20.12 -9.74
C TRP A 193 -2.49 21.08 -9.46
N ASN A 194 -3.74 20.62 -9.64
CA ASN A 194 -4.91 21.43 -9.32
C ASN A 194 -5.13 21.66 -7.82
N ASP A 195 -4.53 20.84 -6.96
CA ASP A 195 -4.63 20.94 -5.49
C ASP A 195 -3.54 21.87 -4.90
N THR A 196 -2.65 22.44 -5.73
CA THR A 196 -1.60 23.39 -5.34
C THR A 196 -1.97 24.82 -5.72
#